data_1c4d9bb17ff964b4f15740f6a35c218d
#
_entry.id   1c4d9bb17ff964b4f15740f6a35c218d
#
_cell.length_a   1.000
_cell.length_b   1.000
_cell.length_c   1.000
_cell.angle_alpha   90.00
_cell.angle_beta   90.00
_cell.angle_gamma   90.00
#
_symmetry.space_group_name_H-M   'P 1'
#
loop_
_entity.id
_entity.type
_entity.pdbx_description
1 polymer ?
#
loop_
_entity_poly.entity_id
_entity_poly.type
_entity_poly.pdbx_seq_one_letter_code
_entity_poly.pdbx_strand_id
1 'polypeptide(L)'
;LNGNDTFELVSPILEGEGGLEKLERVCWVLDSCNVKINGSCGLHVHMNAEDFNITTWRNLLLSYKHAEAEIDKFMPASRRGSSNTYCGSLIQFPDERIRSARNIRELQGLFPSRYMKVNLQAYSRHRTVEFRQHSGTISFTKIENWVCFLDRMITFASVGSLPAGIRLEDFPFLGEKQKLYYKLRTKKLAV
;
A
#
# COMPACT_ATOMS: atom_id res chain seq x y z
N LEU A 1 -3.96 20.77 3.74
CA LEU A 1 -4.45 20.81 5.12
C LEU A 1 -5.37 22.02 5.23
N ASN A 2 -6.67 21.79 5.17
CA ASN A 2 -7.68 22.83 5.29
C ASN A 2 -8.34 22.68 6.67
N GLY A 3 -7.98 23.50 7.59
CA GLY A 3 -8.60 23.57 8.91
C GLY A 3 -7.57 23.79 10.01
N ASN A 4 -7.92 24.59 10.95
CA ASN A 4 -7.20 24.79 12.19
C ASN A 4 -7.20 23.42 12.88
N ASP A 5 -6.08 22.92 13.36
CA ASP A 5 -5.92 21.66 14.12
C ASP A 5 -5.74 20.34 13.30
N THR A 6 -5.43 20.41 12.01
CA THR A 6 -5.04 19.22 11.26
C THR A 6 -3.52 19.20 11.02
N PHE A 7 -2.90 18.00 11.12
CA PHE A 7 -1.48 17.82 10.85
C PHE A 7 -1.24 16.53 10.08
N GLU A 8 -0.12 16.47 9.38
CA GLU A 8 0.44 15.27 8.78
C GLU A 8 1.68 14.88 9.59
N LEU A 9 1.69 13.65 10.08
CA LEU A 9 2.86 13.09 10.75
C LEU A 9 3.69 12.31 9.74
N VAL A 10 4.93 12.74 9.55
CA VAL A 10 5.90 12.08 8.67
C VAL A 10 6.99 11.44 9.52
N SER A 11 7.22 10.14 9.32
CA SER A 11 8.30 9.43 10.00
C SER A 11 9.64 9.70 9.33
N PRO A 12 10.77 9.58 10.07
CA PRO A 12 12.05 9.32 9.45
C PRO A 12 12.03 7.96 8.74
N ILE A 13 13.13 7.60 8.06
CA ILE A 13 13.31 6.25 7.54
C ILE A 13 13.31 5.27 8.72
N LEU A 14 12.48 4.25 8.62
CA LEU A 14 12.33 3.19 9.62
C LEU A 14 12.80 1.86 9.02
N GLU A 15 13.59 1.11 9.78
CA GLU A 15 14.18 -0.14 9.32
C GLU A 15 14.02 -1.24 10.37
N GLY A 16 13.68 -2.45 9.91
CA GLY A 16 13.63 -3.66 10.71
C GLY A 16 12.73 -3.58 11.94
N GLU A 17 13.01 -4.42 12.93
CA GLU A 17 12.25 -4.48 14.19
C GLU A 17 12.33 -3.18 14.96
N GLY A 18 13.51 -2.55 15.03
CA GLY A 18 13.69 -1.27 15.71
C GLY A 18 12.87 -0.13 15.08
N GLY A 19 12.61 -0.19 13.78
CA GLY A 19 11.68 0.70 13.08
C GLY A 19 10.23 0.48 13.52
N LEU A 20 9.80 -0.77 13.62
CA LEU A 20 8.47 -1.14 14.09
C LEU A 20 8.25 -0.75 15.56
N GLU A 21 9.23 -0.95 16.44
CA GLU A 21 9.15 -0.51 17.84
C GLU A 21 8.98 1.01 17.97
N LYS A 22 9.71 1.79 17.17
CA LYS A 22 9.54 3.25 17.14
C LYS A 22 8.13 3.63 16.68
N LEU A 23 7.63 2.96 15.64
CA LEU A 23 6.28 3.19 15.14
C LEU A 23 5.21 2.86 16.18
N GLU A 24 5.37 1.76 16.92
CA GLU A 24 4.48 1.38 18.02
C GLU A 24 4.42 2.45 19.11
N ARG A 25 5.59 2.97 19.53
CA ARG A 25 5.67 4.07 20.50
C ARG A 25 4.97 5.33 20.01
N VAL A 26 5.14 5.68 18.72
CA VAL A 26 4.43 6.83 18.12
C VAL A 26 2.92 6.61 18.15
N CYS A 27 2.46 5.44 17.75
CA CYS A 27 1.03 5.10 17.81
C CYS A 27 0.48 5.21 19.24
N TRP A 28 1.23 4.73 20.23
CA TRP A 28 0.86 4.85 21.65
C TRP A 28 0.76 6.31 22.09
N VAL A 29 1.70 7.16 21.72
CA VAL A 29 1.66 8.60 22.04
C VAL A 29 0.44 9.26 21.40
N LEU A 30 0.18 8.98 20.12
CA LEU A 30 -0.99 9.54 19.41
C LEU A 30 -2.32 9.14 20.07
N ASP A 31 -2.43 7.88 20.51
CA ASP A 31 -3.61 7.38 21.22
C ASP A 31 -3.73 8.05 22.61
N SER A 32 -2.64 8.14 23.35
CA SER A 32 -2.57 8.80 24.67
C SER A 32 -2.93 10.29 24.60
N CYS A 33 -2.59 10.96 23.50
CA CYS A 33 -2.96 12.35 23.22
C CYS A 33 -4.38 12.48 22.65
N ASN A 34 -5.15 11.39 22.58
CA ASN A 34 -6.51 11.38 22.05
C ASN A 34 -6.63 11.94 20.61
N VAL A 35 -5.62 11.71 19.78
CA VAL A 35 -5.61 12.12 18.37
C VAL A 35 -6.75 11.46 17.63
N LYS A 36 -7.52 12.24 16.86
CA LYS A 36 -8.67 11.75 16.11
C LYS A 36 -8.33 11.63 14.63
N ILE A 37 -8.94 10.64 14.00
CA ILE A 37 -8.83 10.38 12.58
C ILE A 37 -10.22 10.50 11.97
N ASN A 38 -10.31 11.13 10.82
CA ASN A 38 -11.53 11.24 10.04
C ASN A 38 -11.38 10.59 8.65
N GLY A 39 -12.44 10.62 7.85
CA GLY A 39 -12.47 9.99 6.53
C GLY A 39 -11.50 10.59 5.49
N SER A 40 -10.98 11.81 5.73
CA SER A 40 -10.00 12.44 4.84
C SER A 40 -8.57 11.95 5.08
N CYS A 41 -8.30 11.38 6.27
CA CYS A 41 -6.96 10.91 6.61
C CYS A 41 -6.58 9.68 5.78
N GLY A 42 -5.34 9.66 5.28
CA GLY A 42 -4.71 8.53 4.59
C GLY A 42 -3.48 8.05 5.34
N LEU A 43 -3.18 6.76 5.23
CA LEU A 43 -1.87 6.21 5.58
C LEU A 43 -1.12 5.97 4.28
N HIS A 44 -0.03 6.69 4.08
CA HIS A 44 0.87 6.50 2.95
C HIS A 44 2.13 5.78 3.44
N VAL A 45 2.53 4.75 2.70
CA VAL A 45 3.72 3.96 3.04
C VAL A 45 4.68 4.04 1.87
N HIS A 46 5.87 4.60 2.13
CA HIS A 46 6.98 4.61 1.20
C HIS A 46 7.89 3.42 1.50
N MET A 47 8.10 2.58 0.49
CA MET A 47 9.03 1.45 0.57
C MET A 47 10.21 1.71 -0.35
N ASN A 48 11.42 1.38 0.11
CA ASN A 48 12.62 1.52 -0.71
C ASN A 48 12.48 0.73 -2.02
N ALA A 49 12.84 1.36 -3.12
CA ALA A 49 12.78 0.79 -4.46
C ALA A 49 14.07 1.07 -5.26
N GLU A 50 15.15 1.49 -4.58
CA GLU A 50 16.40 1.89 -5.21
C GLU A 50 17.00 0.75 -6.04
N ASP A 51 16.93 -0.48 -5.52
CA ASP A 51 17.49 -1.68 -6.13
C ASP A 51 16.52 -2.39 -7.09
N PHE A 52 15.35 -1.81 -7.37
CA PHE A 52 14.38 -2.46 -8.25
C PHE A 52 14.85 -2.42 -9.71
N ASN A 53 14.95 -3.60 -10.31
CA ASN A 53 15.04 -3.70 -11.75
C ASN A 53 13.65 -3.60 -12.41
N ILE A 54 13.61 -3.49 -13.73
CA ILE A 54 12.33 -3.31 -14.45
C ILE A 54 11.39 -4.51 -14.28
N THR A 55 11.92 -5.72 -14.10
CA THR A 55 11.12 -6.92 -13.86
C THR A 55 10.42 -6.85 -12.52
N THR A 56 11.12 -6.45 -11.47
CA THR A 56 10.54 -6.22 -10.14
C THR A 56 9.42 -5.17 -10.19
N TRP A 57 9.62 -4.06 -10.88
CA TRP A 57 8.59 -3.03 -11.06
C TRP A 57 7.34 -3.57 -11.76
N ARG A 58 7.50 -4.30 -12.87
CA ARG A 58 6.37 -4.91 -13.60
C ARG A 58 5.63 -5.90 -12.73
N ASN A 59 6.36 -6.78 -12.06
CA ASN A 59 5.79 -7.81 -11.18
C ASN A 59 5.02 -7.20 -10.02
N LEU A 60 5.55 -6.14 -9.39
CA LEU A 60 4.88 -5.43 -8.30
C LEU A 60 3.56 -4.83 -8.76
N LEU A 61 3.56 -4.11 -9.89
CA LEU A 61 2.36 -3.47 -10.43
C LEU A 61 1.31 -4.50 -10.83
N LEU A 62 1.72 -5.59 -11.49
CA LEU A 62 0.81 -6.68 -11.86
C LEU A 62 0.26 -7.37 -10.61
N SER A 63 1.11 -7.66 -9.63
CA SER A 63 0.68 -8.29 -8.37
C SER A 63 -0.33 -7.43 -7.64
N TYR A 64 -0.06 -6.13 -7.48
CA TYR A 64 -0.99 -5.23 -6.81
C TYR A 64 -2.30 -5.11 -7.58
N LYS A 65 -2.25 -4.92 -8.90
CA LYS A 65 -3.43 -4.84 -9.76
C LYS A 65 -4.29 -6.10 -9.67
N HIS A 66 -3.67 -7.29 -9.75
CA HIS A 66 -4.39 -8.57 -9.71
C HIS A 66 -4.95 -8.88 -8.32
N ALA A 67 -4.28 -8.40 -7.27
CA ALA A 67 -4.73 -8.52 -5.89
C ALA A 67 -5.72 -7.41 -5.47
N GLU A 68 -5.92 -6.36 -6.27
CA GLU A 68 -6.64 -5.16 -5.86
C GLU A 68 -8.06 -5.45 -5.38
N ALA A 69 -8.79 -6.35 -6.05
CA ALA A 69 -10.13 -6.73 -5.64
C ALA A 69 -10.16 -7.43 -4.27
N GLU A 70 -9.14 -8.21 -3.94
CA GLU A 70 -9.00 -8.84 -2.62
C GLU A 70 -8.57 -7.84 -1.57
N ILE A 71 -7.64 -6.93 -1.91
CA ILE A 71 -7.21 -5.84 -1.02
C ILE A 71 -8.40 -4.93 -0.68
N ASP A 72 -9.24 -4.61 -1.66
CA ASP A 72 -10.43 -3.79 -1.46
C ASP A 72 -11.36 -4.37 -0.39
N LYS A 73 -11.49 -5.70 -0.28
CA LYS A 73 -12.37 -6.34 0.72
C LYS A 73 -12.01 -5.98 2.17
N PHE A 74 -10.73 -5.79 2.47
CA PHE A 74 -10.29 -5.40 3.81
C PHE A 74 -9.93 -3.92 3.96
N MET A 75 -10.30 -3.10 2.97
CA MET A 75 -10.27 -1.64 3.04
C MET A 75 -11.68 -1.06 3.28
N PRO A 76 -11.81 0.11 3.91
CA PRO A 76 -13.10 0.78 4.03
C PRO A 76 -13.61 1.21 2.64
N ALA A 77 -14.93 1.37 2.49
CA ALA A 77 -15.57 1.69 1.22
C ALA A 77 -14.95 2.90 0.51
N SER A 78 -14.54 3.94 1.27
CA SER A 78 -13.88 5.13 0.75
C SER A 78 -12.48 4.90 0.13
N ARG A 79 -11.95 3.68 0.19
CA ARG A 79 -10.63 3.29 -0.31
C ARG A 79 -10.70 2.14 -1.32
N ARG A 80 -11.90 1.77 -1.78
CA ARG A 80 -12.13 0.68 -2.73
C ARG A 80 -12.26 1.22 -4.16
N GLY A 81 -11.85 0.42 -5.14
CA GLY A 81 -11.91 0.78 -6.55
C GLY A 81 -11.27 2.14 -6.84
N SER A 82 -12.00 3.00 -7.54
CA SER A 82 -11.65 4.41 -7.81
C SER A 82 -12.54 5.40 -7.06
N SER A 83 -13.11 4.99 -5.93
CA SER A 83 -14.01 5.84 -5.13
C SER A 83 -13.33 7.06 -4.50
N ASN A 84 -12.00 7.06 -4.45
CA ASN A 84 -11.20 8.12 -3.87
C ASN A 84 -10.21 8.68 -4.91
N THR A 85 -10.30 9.99 -5.17
CA THR A 85 -9.42 10.67 -6.15
C THR A 85 -7.94 10.65 -5.78
N TYR A 86 -7.60 10.41 -4.49
CA TYR A 86 -6.22 10.36 -4.01
C TYR A 86 -5.59 8.95 -4.02
N CYS A 87 -6.35 7.92 -4.39
CA CYS A 87 -5.87 6.54 -4.52
C CYS A 87 -6.63 5.79 -5.63
N GLY A 88 -6.44 6.22 -6.88
CA GLY A 88 -7.07 5.62 -8.05
C GLY A 88 -6.64 4.16 -8.30
N SER A 89 -7.55 3.38 -8.86
CA SER A 89 -7.36 1.96 -9.17
C SER A 89 -6.35 1.73 -10.30
N LEU A 90 -5.64 0.60 -10.23
CA LEU A 90 -4.74 0.14 -11.28
C LEU A 90 -5.45 -0.74 -12.33
N ILE A 91 -6.68 -1.17 -12.08
CA ILE A 91 -7.40 -2.16 -12.91
C ILE A 91 -7.55 -1.69 -14.36
N GLN A 92 -7.74 -0.39 -14.59
CA GLN A 92 -7.93 0.19 -15.92
C GLN A 92 -6.70 0.10 -16.83
N PHE A 93 -5.52 -0.20 -16.33
CA PHE A 93 -4.30 -0.24 -17.12
C PHE A 93 -4.08 -1.66 -17.66
N PRO A 94 -3.95 -1.86 -19.00
CA PRO A 94 -3.74 -3.19 -19.57
C PRO A 94 -2.44 -3.84 -19.11
N ASP A 95 -2.49 -5.13 -18.79
CA ASP A 95 -1.33 -5.91 -18.36
C ASP A 95 -0.19 -5.87 -19.40
N GLU A 96 -0.54 -5.96 -20.67
CA GLU A 96 0.43 -5.96 -21.77
C GLU A 96 1.26 -4.69 -21.80
N ARG A 97 0.67 -3.54 -21.45
CA ARG A 97 1.39 -2.27 -21.36
C ARG A 97 2.34 -2.24 -20.19
N ILE A 98 1.96 -2.83 -19.05
CA ILE A 98 2.84 -2.98 -17.90
C ILE A 98 3.99 -3.93 -18.26
N ARG A 99 3.69 -5.08 -18.89
CA ARG A 99 4.69 -6.09 -19.28
C ARG A 99 5.67 -5.59 -20.32
N SER A 100 5.23 -4.75 -21.24
CA SER A 100 6.07 -4.24 -22.35
C SER A 100 6.96 -3.06 -21.97
N ALA A 101 6.72 -2.39 -20.84
CA ALA A 101 7.51 -1.25 -20.41
C ALA A 101 8.98 -1.65 -20.18
N ARG A 102 9.93 -0.96 -20.77
CA ARG A 102 11.36 -1.33 -20.76
C ARG A 102 12.16 -0.73 -19.61
N ASN A 103 11.60 0.29 -18.97
CA ASN A 103 12.23 1.01 -17.85
C ASN A 103 11.17 1.71 -16.99
N ILE A 104 11.60 2.20 -15.82
CA ILE A 104 10.69 2.87 -14.86
C ILE A 104 10.05 4.13 -15.45
N ARG A 105 10.72 4.86 -16.35
CA ARG A 105 10.15 6.07 -16.96
C ARG A 105 8.95 5.76 -17.85
N GLU A 106 9.01 4.64 -18.58
CA GLU A 106 7.86 4.16 -19.37
C GLU A 106 6.68 3.77 -18.47
N LEU A 107 6.95 3.12 -17.34
CA LEU A 107 5.91 2.82 -16.33
C LEU A 107 5.36 4.11 -15.71
N GLN A 108 6.20 5.07 -15.35
CA GLN A 108 5.76 6.37 -14.85
C GLN A 108 4.90 7.13 -15.86
N GLY A 109 5.22 7.03 -17.15
CA GLY A 109 4.41 7.59 -18.24
C GLY A 109 3.05 6.90 -18.38
N LEU A 110 2.98 5.60 -18.10
CA LEU A 110 1.73 4.85 -18.06
C LEU A 110 0.86 5.21 -16.83
N PHE A 111 1.50 5.51 -15.69
CA PHE A 111 0.85 5.92 -14.44
C PHE A 111 1.24 7.36 -14.06
N PRO A 112 0.78 8.39 -14.82
CA PRO A 112 1.31 9.75 -14.68
C PRO A 112 0.85 10.47 -13.41
N SER A 113 -0.21 9.98 -12.75
CA SER A 113 -0.73 10.57 -11.52
C SER A 113 -0.07 9.98 -10.27
N ARG A 114 0.30 10.85 -9.35
CA ARG A 114 0.69 10.43 -7.99
C ARG A 114 -0.49 9.92 -7.14
N TYR A 115 -1.70 10.17 -7.59
CA TYR A 115 -2.94 9.80 -6.87
C TYR A 115 -3.45 8.42 -7.24
N MET A 116 -2.54 7.47 -7.38
CA MET A 116 -2.83 6.05 -7.61
C MET A 116 -2.65 5.27 -6.31
N LYS A 117 -3.30 4.10 -6.17
CA LYS A 117 -3.08 3.17 -5.05
C LYS A 117 -1.60 2.80 -4.89
N VAL A 118 -0.89 2.67 -6.02
CA VAL A 118 0.58 2.55 -6.09
C VAL A 118 1.11 3.73 -6.90
N ASN A 119 1.82 4.63 -6.24
CA ASN A 119 2.39 5.82 -6.84
C ASN A 119 3.85 5.59 -7.22
N LEU A 120 4.12 5.56 -8.53
CA LEU A 120 5.47 5.43 -9.08
C LEU A 120 6.20 6.77 -9.17
N GLN A 121 5.49 7.91 -9.15
CA GLN A 121 6.11 9.23 -9.24
C GLN A 121 7.02 9.52 -8.03
N ALA A 122 6.77 8.84 -6.89
CA ALA A 122 7.61 8.90 -5.70
C ALA A 122 9.07 8.46 -5.98
N TYR A 123 9.29 7.56 -6.95
CA TYR A 123 10.63 7.06 -7.26
C TYR A 123 11.59 8.16 -7.77
N SER A 124 11.11 9.07 -8.59
CA SER A 124 11.96 10.15 -9.15
C SER A 124 12.48 11.08 -8.06
N ARG A 125 11.75 11.24 -6.95
CA ARG A 125 12.09 12.19 -5.88
C ARG A 125 12.72 11.50 -4.67
N HIS A 126 12.21 10.32 -4.31
CA HIS A 126 12.53 9.66 -3.04
C HIS A 126 13.17 8.29 -3.19
N ARG A 127 13.31 7.77 -4.43
CA ARG A 127 13.76 6.39 -4.70
C ARG A 127 12.87 5.34 -4.05
N THR A 128 11.59 5.66 -3.83
CA THR A 128 10.61 4.77 -3.18
C THR A 128 9.45 4.47 -4.11
N VAL A 129 8.73 3.39 -3.83
CA VAL A 129 7.35 3.19 -4.25
C VAL A 129 6.43 3.61 -3.10
N GLU A 130 5.39 4.40 -3.38
CA GLU A 130 4.43 4.86 -2.37
C GLU A 130 3.12 4.11 -2.52
N PHE A 131 2.63 3.52 -1.43
CA PHE A 131 1.32 2.88 -1.35
C PHE A 131 0.34 3.79 -0.60
N ARG A 132 -0.77 4.15 -1.25
CA ARG A 132 -1.70 5.20 -0.80
C ARG A 132 -3.10 4.68 -0.43
N GLN A 133 -3.36 3.39 -0.59
CA GLN A 133 -4.72 2.85 -0.46
C GLN A 133 -5.24 2.79 0.97
N HIS A 134 -4.37 2.63 1.98
CA HIS A 134 -4.84 2.43 3.35
C HIS A 134 -5.44 3.73 3.92
N SER A 135 -6.57 3.61 4.63
CA SER A 135 -7.16 4.73 5.38
C SER A 135 -6.25 5.17 6.52
N GLY A 136 -6.34 6.42 6.94
CA GLY A 136 -5.66 6.90 8.14
C GLY A 136 -5.97 6.00 9.34
N THR A 137 -4.96 5.81 10.19
CA THR A 137 -5.09 5.01 11.42
C THR A 137 -3.95 5.34 12.38
N ILE A 138 -4.24 5.31 13.68
CA ILE A 138 -3.23 5.34 14.76
C ILE A 138 -3.06 3.95 15.42
N SER A 139 -3.77 2.93 14.93
CA SER A 139 -3.63 1.56 15.43
C SER A 139 -2.35 0.94 14.88
N PHE A 140 -1.38 0.71 15.76
CA PHE A 140 -0.13 0.03 15.43
C PHE A 140 -0.38 -1.30 14.70
N THR A 141 -1.26 -2.15 15.22
CA THR A 141 -1.58 -3.44 14.59
C THR A 141 -2.03 -3.31 13.13
N LYS A 142 -2.80 -2.26 12.79
CA LYS A 142 -3.22 -2.04 11.41
C LYS A 142 -2.06 -1.60 10.52
N ILE A 143 -1.22 -0.70 11.03
CA ILE A 143 -0.06 -0.19 10.29
C ILE A 143 0.96 -1.30 10.09
N GLU A 144 1.32 -2.02 11.14
CA GLU A 144 2.25 -3.14 11.10
C GLU A 144 1.83 -4.20 10.07
N ASN A 145 0.56 -4.69 10.16
CA ASN A 145 0.08 -5.68 9.20
C ASN A 145 0.13 -5.15 7.76
N TRP A 146 -0.19 -3.86 7.54
CA TRP A 146 -0.15 -3.27 6.21
C TRP A 146 1.29 -3.14 5.69
N VAL A 147 2.21 -2.64 6.50
CA VAL A 147 3.64 -2.53 6.15
C VAL A 147 4.22 -3.92 5.84
N CYS A 148 3.98 -4.91 6.70
CA CYS A 148 4.43 -6.29 6.48
C CYS A 148 3.80 -6.93 5.21
N PHE A 149 2.54 -6.60 4.88
CA PHE A 149 1.90 -7.05 3.65
C PHE A 149 2.63 -6.49 2.42
N LEU A 150 2.93 -5.19 2.43
CA LEU A 150 3.61 -4.51 1.33
C LEU A 150 5.04 -5.01 1.16
N ASP A 151 5.79 -5.15 2.24
CA ASP A 151 7.15 -5.68 2.24
C ASP A 151 7.23 -7.07 1.61
N ARG A 152 6.34 -7.97 2.04
CA ARG A 152 6.28 -9.33 1.49
C ARG A 152 5.83 -9.36 0.02
N MET A 153 4.91 -8.48 -0.38
CA MET A 153 4.52 -8.35 -1.79
C MET A 153 5.69 -7.86 -2.64
N ILE A 154 6.47 -6.90 -2.16
CA ILE A 154 7.68 -6.40 -2.82
C ILE A 154 8.71 -7.51 -2.95
N THR A 155 8.98 -8.24 -1.86
CA THR A 155 9.89 -9.39 -1.87
C THR A 155 9.47 -10.43 -2.90
N PHE A 156 8.17 -10.77 -2.95
CA PHE A 156 7.63 -11.68 -3.95
C PHE A 156 7.77 -11.14 -5.38
N ALA A 157 7.61 -9.83 -5.59
CA ALA A 157 7.75 -9.20 -6.90
C ALA A 157 9.15 -9.36 -7.51
N SER A 158 10.18 -9.59 -6.70
CA SER A 158 11.53 -9.87 -7.20
C SER A 158 11.64 -11.20 -7.96
N VAL A 159 10.74 -12.14 -7.69
CA VAL A 159 10.74 -13.49 -8.28
C VAL A 159 9.54 -13.80 -9.16
N GLY A 160 8.44 -13.06 -9.05
CA GLY A 160 7.25 -13.30 -9.84
C GLY A 160 6.13 -12.29 -9.64
N SER A 161 5.01 -12.50 -10.35
CA SER A 161 3.80 -11.71 -10.19
C SER A 161 2.59 -12.60 -9.89
N LEU A 162 1.62 -12.06 -9.15
CA LEU A 162 0.37 -12.76 -8.88
C LEU A 162 -0.45 -12.93 -10.16
N PRO A 163 -1.15 -14.06 -10.33
CA PRO A 163 -2.08 -14.25 -11.44
C PRO A 163 -3.36 -13.41 -11.25
N ALA A 164 -4.02 -13.06 -12.35
CA ALA A 164 -5.32 -12.41 -12.31
C ALA A 164 -6.36 -13.30 -11.62
N GLY A 165 -7.25 -12.69 -10.83
CA GLY A 165 -8.30 -13.39 -10.12
C GLY A 165 -7.85 -14.19 -8.89
N ILE A 166 -6.61 -14.01 -8.45
CA ILE A 166 -6.09 -14.64 -7.24
C ILE A 166 -6.93 -14.26 -6.02
N ARG A 167 -7.10 -15.18 -5.10
CA ARG A 167 -7.81 -14.97 -3.84
C ARG A 167 -6.84 -14.77 -2.69
N LEU A 168 -7.27 -14.09 -1.62
CA LEU A 168 -6.43 -13.80 -0.45
C LEU A 168 -5.79 -15.06 0.15
N GLU A 169 -6.55 -16.17 0.22
CA GLU A 169 -6.05 -17.44 0.73
C GLU A 169 -4.88 -18.02 -0.08
N ASP A 170 -4.77 -17.66 -1.36
CA ASP A 170 -3.78 -18.17 -2.28
C ASP A 170 -2.56 -17.24 -2.43
N PHE A 171 -2.49 -16.12 -1.70
CA PHE A 171 -1.32 -15.24 -1.73
C PHE A 171 -0.09 -15.96 -1.19
N PRO A 172 0.91 -16.26 -2.05
CA PRO A 172 2.04 -17.12 -1.68
C PRO A 172 2.98 -16.50 -0.64
N PHE A 173 2.95 -15.19 -0.50
CA PHE A 173 3.80 -14.44 0.42
C PHE A 173 3.15 -14.19 1.79
N LEU A 174 1.89 -14.57 2.01
CA LEU A 174 1.22 -14.42 3.30
C LEU A 174 1.23 -15.73 4.09
N GLY A 175 1.67 -15.63 5.35
CA GLY A 175 1.50 -16.72 6.33
C GLY A 175 0.08 -16.77 6.87
N GLU A 176 -0.28 -17.90 7.49
CA GLU A 176 -1.64 -18.17 7.99
C GLU A 176 -2.14 -17.10 8.97
N LYS A 177 -1.28 -16.60 9.86
CA LYS A 177 -1.62 -15.52 10.80
C LYS A 177 -2.09 -14.25 10.07
N GLN A 178 -1.40 -13.84 9.01
CA GLN A 178 -1.77 -12.67 8.23
C GLN A 178 -3.03 -12.90 7.40
N LYS A 179 -3.16 -14.07 6.78
CA LYS A 179 -4.39 -14.44 6.06
C LYS A 179 -5.60 -14.39 6.98
N LEU A 180 -5.48 -14.93 8.21
CA LEU A 180 -6.53 -14.86 9.21
C LEU A 180 -6.86 -13.42 9.61
N TYR A 181 -5.82 -12.57 9.85
CA TYR A 181 -6.01 -11.16 10.15
C TYR A 181 -6.86 -10.45 9.08
N TYR A 182 -6.51 -10.62 7.80
CA TYR A 182 -7.24 -9.98 6.72
C TYR A 182 -8.63 -10.55 6.48
N LYS A 183 -8.84 -11.86 6.69
CA LYS A 183 -10.18 -12.47 6.67
C LYS A 183 -11.08 -11.88 7.76
N LEU A 184 -10.58 -11.72 8.97
CA LEU A 184 -11.34 -11.11 10.08
C LEU A 184 -11.64 -9.63 9.81
N ARG A 185 -10.66 -8.90 9.26
CA ARG A 185 -10.85 -7.50 8.87
C ARG A 185 -11.91 -7.36 7.77
N THR A 186 -11.90 -8.22 6.76
CA THR A 186 -12.92 -8.27 5.70
C THR A 186 -14.32 -8.46 6.30
N LYS A 187 -14.48 -9.43 7.20
CA LYS A 187 -15.77 -9.67 7.89
C LYS A 187 -16.24 -8.43 8.66
N LYS A 188 -15.32 -7.75 9.36
CA LYS A 188 -15.65 -6.51 10.11
C LYS A 188 -16.09 -5.36 9.21
N LEU A 189 -15.65 -5.30 7.96
CA LEU A 189 -15.95 -4.22 7.01
C LEU A 189 -17.08 -4.57 6.04
N ALA A 190 -17.62 -5.78 6.09
CA ALA A 190 -18.76 -6.24 5.31
C ALA A 190 -20.12 -5.91 5.98
N VAL A 191 -20.07 -5.50 7.25
CA VAL A 191 -21.22 -5.06 8.07
C VAL A 191 -21.33 -3.54 7.93
#